data_a745f769ecc8a1359078acf65cedf24a
#
_entry.id   a745f769ecc8a1359078acf65cedf24a
#
_cell.length_a   1.000
_cell.length_b   1.000
_cell.length_c   1.000
_cell.angle_alpha   90.00
_cell.angle_beta   90.00
_cell.angle_gamma   90.00
#
_symmetry.space_group_name_H-M   'P 1'
#
loop_
_entity.id
_entity.type
_entity.pdbx_description
1 polymer ?
#
loop_
_entity_poly.entity_id
_entity_poly.type
_entity_poly.pdbx_seq_one_letter_code
_entity_poly.pdbx_strand_id
1 'polypeptide(L)'
;MAEAARQAEEGTGAMSEAARQAEEGTGTGAGPGALRVGVLAYPGCFASEVFGVPDLLTMAGHVAGPDAPGHGVSVVSPRRRVTASGGASLEVRPLRPVDVLVVPGFELLPDTDLDARLAGLAPEIAAIRAQAAAGTAVVSLCVGAFLLAEAGLLDRRRATTSWLYAGELARRCPGADVRPEHLVVTDAGVTTTAAFSAMYDFALDLIRRHHGARVARTTARLALVDDARTSQTPYVDPRLLPQPGREFSQRVMRRLDQNLTDRYDLAALAGAFRVSPRTLLRRFAEETGHSPLAHLQASRVRRARHLLETTDRTVAAVAAAVGYQDPGTFAALFARHTGHRPSAYRAAFHRTARPSAPDAGIPSASV
;
A
#
# COMPACT_ATOMS: atom_id res chain seq x y z
N MET A 1 -19.75 61.75 -5.11
CA MET A 1 -18.40 61.15 -5.00
C MET A 1 -18.10 60.61 -3.61
N ALA A 2 -18.56 61.21 -2.50
CA ALA A 2 -18.30 60.75 -1.11
C ALA A 2 -19.16 59.52 -0.67
N GLU A 3 -20.33 59.33 -1.29
CA GLU A 3 -21.26 58.25 -0.93
C GLU A 3 -20.85 56.89 -1.55
N ALA A 4 -20.26 56.89 -2.74
CA ALA A 4 -19.72 55.72 -3.39
C ALA A 4 -18.46 55.17 -2.69
N ALA A 5 -17.68 56.02 -2.02
CA ALA A 5 -16.51 55.61 -1.25
C ALA A 5 -16.88 54.91 0.09
N ARG A 6 -17.98 55.32 0.73
CA ARG A 6 -18.46 54.66 1.95
C ARG A 6 -19.07 53.28 1.72
N GLN A 7 -19.78 53.10 0.61
CA GLN A 7 -20.32 51.75 0.25
C GLN A 7 -19.25 50.76 -0.13
N ALA A 8 -18.08 51.18 -0.66
CA ALA A 8 -16.94 50.32 -0.96
C ALA A 8 -16.19 49.89 0.32
N GLU A 9 -16.12 50.74 1.35
CA GLU A 9 -15.47 50.36 2.62
C GLU A 9 -16.35 49.43 3.47
N GLU A 10 -17.68 49.62 3.48
CA GLU A 10 -18.58 48.67 4.16
C GLU A 10 -18.65 47.28 3.49
N GLY A 11 -18.52 47.21 2.17
CA GLY A 11 -18.46 45.92 1.44
C GLY A 11 -17.17 45.15 1.71
N THR A 12 -16.06 45.83 1.96
CA THR A 12 -14.76 45.18 2.23
C THR A 12 -14.69 44.66 3.66
N GLY A 13 -15.34 45.35 4.62
CA GLY A 13 -15.44 44.89 6.01
C GLY A 13 -16.30 43.63 6.18
N ALA A 14 -17.41 43.56 5.47
CA ALA A 14 -18.31 42.40 5.52
C ALA A 14 -17.70 41.14 4.88
N MET A 15 -16.90 41.26 3.80
CA MET A 15 -16.15 40.15 3.21
C MET A 15 -15.04 39.64 4.13
N SER A 16 -14.37 40.49 4.88
CA SER A 16 -13.32 40.13 5.85
C SER A 16 -13.89 39.38 7.07
N GLU A 17 -15.09 39.71 7.48
CA GLU A 17 -15.75 39.07 8.62
C GLU A 17 -16.36 37.74 8.25
N ALA A 18 -16.95 37.60 7.05
CA ALA A 18 -17.41 36.35 6.51
C ALA A 18 -16.25 35.36 6.22
N ALA A 19 -15.07 35.88 5.79
CA ALA A 19 -13.86 35.06 5.61
C ALA A 19 -13.30 34.58 6.97
N ARG A 20 -13.31 35.40 8.01
CA ARG A 20 -12.91 34.99 9.37
C ARG A 20 -13.88 34.03 10.01
N GLN A 21 -15.18 34.16 9.79
CA GLN A 21 -16.19 33.18 10.25
C GLN A 21 -16.11 31.88 9.49
N ALA A 22 -15.70 31.88 8.22
CA ALA A 22 -15.42 30.66 7.46
C ALA A 22 -14.14 29.94 7.94
N GLU A 23 -13.13 30.67 8.38
CA GLU A 23 -11.91 30.09 8.98
C GLU A 23 -12.16 29.56 10.41
N GLU A 24 -13.03 30.17 11.19
CA GLU A 24 -13.44 29.69 12.52
C GLU A 24 -14.45 28.52 12.43
N GLY A 25 -15.19 28.39 11.33
CA GLY A 25 -16.17 27.33 11.08
C GLY A 25 -15.61 25.98 10.62
N THR A 26 -14.32 25.87 10.32
CA THR A 26 -13.65 24.58 9.98
C THR A 26 -13.20 23.77 11.20
N GLY A 27 -13.57 24.18 12.40
CA GLY A 27 -13.59 23.31 13.56
C GLY A 27 -14.72 22.30 13.41
N THR A 28 -14.41 21.05 13.03
CA THR A 28 -15.32 19.92 13.12
C THR A 28 -15.72 19.68 14.58
N GLY A 29 -16.58 20.55 15.11
CA GLY A 29 -17.32 20.32 16.34
C GLY A 29 -18.30 19.17 16.07
N ALA A 30 -17.88 17.95 16.34
CA ALA A 30 -18.79 16.83 16.37
C ALA A 30 -19.89 17.16 17.39
N GLY A 31 -21.15 17.20 16.93
CA GLY A 31 -22.30 17.37 17.82
C GLY A 31 -22.35 16.25 18.88
N PRO A 32 -23.13 16.39 19.93
CA PRO A 32 -23.25 15.37 20.96
C PRO A 32 -23.68 14.04 20.33
N GLY A 33 -22.87 12.98 20.50
CA GLY A 33 -23.09 11.66 19.91
C GLY A 33 -22.37 11.39 18.59
N ALA A 34 -21.60 12.33 18.04
CA ALA A 34 -20.82 12.10 16.83
C ALA A 34 -19.57 11.25 17.12
N LEU A 35 -19.33 10.27 16.26
CA LEU A 35 -18.14 9.41 16.32
C LEU A 35 -16.89 10.18 15.90
N ARG A 36 -15.90 10.29 16.79
CA ARG A 36 -14.62 10.94 16.51
C ARG A 36 -13.60 9.92 16.01
N VAL A 37 -13.20 10.03 14.76
CA VAL A 37 -12.21 9.15 14.12
C VAL A 37 -10.93 9.93 13.83
N GLY A 38 -9.83 9.49 14.43
CA GLY A 38 -8.49 9.97 14.09
C GLY A 38 -7.82 9.02 13.11
N VAL A 39 -7.26 9.52 12.02
CA VAL A 39 -6.41 8.73 11.13
C VAL A 39 -4.97 9.18 11.32
N LEU A 40 -4.12 8.27 11.79
CA LEU A 40 -2.73 8.56 12.10
C LEU A 40 -1.91 8.69 10.82
N ALA A 41 -1.43 9.89 10.53
CA ALA A 41 -0.47 10.11 9.46
C ALA A 41 0.97 10.07 9.99
N TYR A 42 1.85 9.42 9.24
CA TYR A 42 3.25 9.29 9.56
C TYR A 42 4.11 9.16 8.28
N PRO A 43 5.42 9.43 8.32
CA PRO A 43 6.26 9.42 7.14
C PRO A 43 6.15 8.11 6.36
N GLY A 44 5.78 8.19 5.08
CA GLY A 44 5.63 7.05 4.17
C GLY A 44 4.40 6.17 4.42
N CYS A 45 3.41 6.58 5.22
CA CYS A 45 2.11 5.90 5.29
C CYS A 45 1.40 5.97 3.92
N PHE A 46 0.56 5.01 3.62
CA PHE A 46 -0.23 5.03 2.37
C PHE A 46 -1.26 6.16 2.40
N ALA A 47 -1.11 7.13 1.49
CA ALA A 47 -2.02 8.28 1.39
C ALA A 47 -3.47 7.84 1.15
N SER A 48 -3.70 6.82 0.31
CA SER A 48 -5.03 6.26 0.05
C SER A 48 -5.68 5.63 1.28
N GLU A 49 -4.89 5.04 2.21
CA GLU A 49 -5.43 4.53 3.47
C GLU A 49 -5.70 5.64 4.48
N VAL A 50 -5.00 6.79 4.37
CA VAL A 50 -5.29 7.97 5.18
C VAL A 50 -6.64 8.57 4.82
N PHE A 51 -7.00 8.60 3.53
CA PHE A 51 -8.22 9.26 3.05
C PHE A 51 -9.36 8.30 2.74
N GLY A 52 -9.09 7.03 2.40
CA GLY A 52 -10.13 6.09 1.98
C GLY A 52 -11.18 5.79 3.04
N VAL A 53 -10.80 5.69 4.31
CA VAL A 53 -11.76 5.53 5.42
C VAL A 53 -12.58 6.82 5.63
N PRO A 54 -11.96 8.02 5.74
CA PRO A 54 -12.69 9.30 5.78
C PRO A 54 -13.69 9.49 4.65
N ASP A 55 -13.27 9.22 3.42
CA ASP A 55 -14.12 9.40 2.23
C ASP A 55 -15.37 8.52 2.30
N LEU A 56 -15.20 7.24 2.68
CA LEU A 56 -16.33 6.33 2.80
C LEU A 56 -17.27 6.71 3.95
N LEU A 57 -16.73 7.22 5.06
CA LEU A 57 -17.53 7.76 6.16
C LEU A 57 -18.32 9.00 5.72
N THR A 58 -17.71 9.90 4.96
CA THR A 58 -18.38 11.08 4.40
C THR A 58 -19.54 10.68 3.51
N MET A 59 -19.34 9.72 2.60
CA MET A 59 -20.41 9.16 1.77
C MET A 59 -21.53 8.57 2.61
N ALA A 60 -21.18 7.84 3.68
CA ALA A 60 -22.17 7.26 4.59
C ALA A 60 -23.00 8.33 5.32
N GLY A 61 -22.39 9.44 5.71
CA GLY A 61 -23.10 10.59 6.28
C GLY A 61 -24.15 11.16 5.33
N HIS A 62 -23.79 11.33 4.05
CA HIS A 62 -24.77 11.77 3.02
C HIS A 62 -25.92 10.77 2.83
N VAL A 63 -25.63 9.48 2.86
CA VAL A 63 -26.65 8.42 2.77
C VAL A 63 -27.55 8.37 3.99
N ALA A 64 -27.01 8.62 5.17
CA ALA A 64 -27.72 8.60 6.43
C ALA A 64 -28.71 9.77 6.58
N GLY A 65 -28.34 10.92 6.01
CA GLY A 65 -29.14 12.15 6.05
C GLY A 65 -28.75 13.09 7.21
N PRO A 66 -29.31 14.32 7.22
CA PRO A 66 -28.91 15.39 8.13
C PRO A 66 -29.24 15.12 9.61
N ASP A 67 -30.24 14.28 9.88
CA ASP A 67 -30.66 13.97 11.26
C ASP A 67 -29.89 12.81 11.88
N ALA A 68 -29.01 12.16 11.10
CA ALA A 68 -28.21 11.05 11.60
C ALA A 68 -27.02 11.53 12.42
N PRO A 69 -26.53 10.70 13.39
CA PRO A 69 -25.30 11.01 14.11
C PRO A 69 -24.14 11.27 13.15
N GLY A 70 -23.42 12.38 13.34
CA GLY A 70 -22.32 12.75 12.46
C GLY A 70 -21.03 11.97 12.72
N HIS A 71 -20.04 12.19 11.86
CA HIS A 71 -18.66 11.74 12.08
C HIS A 71 -17.74 12.95 12.14
N GLY A 72 -16.87 13.00 13.14
CA GLY A 72 -15.74 13.93 13.17
C GLY A 72 -14.47 13.20 12.75
N VAL A 73 -14.05 13.33 11.49
CA VAL A 73 -12.82 12.70 11.02
C VAL A 73 -11.67 13.70 10.97
N SER A 74 -10.49 13.32 11.47
CA SER A 74 -9.30 14.16 11.46
C SER A 74 -8.07 13.36 11.12
N VAL A 75 -7.21 13.90 10.26
CA VAL A 75 -5.86 13.38 10.03
C VAL A 75 -4.96 13.94 11.14
N VAL A 76 -4.41 13.04 11.94
CA VAL A 76 -3.68 13.38 13.17
C VAL A 76 -2.26 12.83 13.15
N SER A 77 -1.34 13.51 13.84
CA SER A 77 0.05 13.05 13.95
C SER A 77 0.70 13.63 15.21
N PRO A 78 1.69 12.95 15.80
CA PRO A 78 2.59 13.59 16.76
C PRO A 78 3.57 14.57 16.09
N ARG A 79 3.67 14.56 14.75
CA ARG A 79 4.52 15.45 13.96
C ARG A 79 3.75 16.67 13.48
N ARG A 80 4.47 17.75 13.14
CA ARG A 80 3.86 18.98 12.58
C ARG A 80 3.54 18.86 11.09
N ARG A 81 4.29 18.05 10.34
CA ARG A 81 4.13 17.80 8.90
C ARG A 81 4.51 16.35 8.60
N VAL A 82 3.82 15.75 7.67
CA VAL A 82 4.03 14.37 7.24
C VAL A 82 4.10 14.31 5.73
N THR A 83 5.07 13.56 5.21
CA THR A 83 5.10 13.16 3.79
C THR A 83 4.66 11.70 3.71
N ALA A 84 3.52 11.45 3.09
CA ALA A 84 2.99 10.12 2.83
C ALA A 84 3.68 9.45 1.62
N SER A 85 3.34 8.21 1.35
CA SER A 85 3.77 7.50 0.13
C SER A 85 3.41 8.31 -1.12
N GLY A 86 4.25 8.20 -2.16
CA GLY A 86 4.08 8.98 -3.39
C GLY A 86 4.45 10.47 -3.25
N GLY A 87 5.03 10.90 -2.12
CA GLY A 87 5.55 12.25 -1.92
C GLY A 87 4.49 13.28 -1.52
N ALA A 88 3.24 12.87 -1.25
CA ALA A 88 2.17 13.77 -0.82
C ALA A 88 2.48 14.38 0.56
N SER A 89 2.52 15.70 0.64
CA SER A 89 2.66 16.43 1.91
C SER A 89 1.28 16.60 2.55
N LEU A 90 1.14 16.12 3.78
CA LEU A 90 -0.11 16.16 4.53
C LEU A 90 -0.05 17.24 5.61
N GLU A 91 -1.10 18.06 5.67
CA GLU A 91 -1.41 18.85 6.84
C GLU A 91 -2.04 17.96 7.90
N VAL A 92 -1.52 18.02 9.10
CA VAL A 92 -1.93 17.15 10.21
C VAL A 92 -2.32 17.95 11.42
N ARG A 93 -3.29 17.45 12.17
CA ARG A 93 -3.67 18.02 13.47
C ARG A 93 -2.94 17.33 14.60
N PRO A 94 -2.70 17.98 15.73
CA PRO A 94 -2.21 17.31 16.93
C PRO A 94 -3.17 16.20 17.35
N LEU A 95 -2.59 15.07 17.78
CA LEU A 95 -3.38 13.95 18.26
C LEU A 95 -4.11 14.33 19.56
N ARG A 96 -5.42 14.33 19.49
CA ARG A 96 -6.34 14.52 20.62
C ARG A 96 -7.06 13.22 20.92
N PRO A 97 -7.74 13.07 22.08
CA PRO A 97 -8.57 11.91 22.34
C PRO A 97 -9.66 11.73 21.26
N VAL A 98 -9.71 10.54 20.69
CA VAL A 98 -10.69 10.11 19.68
C VAL A 98 -11.36 8.82 20.13
N ASP A 99 -12.49 8.47 19.53
CA ASP A 99 -13.19 7.23 19.85
C ASP A 99 -12.57 6.06 19.09
N VAL A 100 -12.07 6.32 17.87
CA VAL A 100 -11.36 5.35 17.02
C VAL A 100 -10.09 5.98 16.47
N LEU A 101 -8.95 5.31 16.64
CA LEU A 101 -7.68 5.67 16.00
C LEU A 101 -7.36 4.65 14.91
N VAL A 102 -7.35 5.10 13.65
CA VAL A 102 -6.96 4.28 12.49
C VAL A 102 -5.49 4.49 12.19
N VAL A 103 -4.73 3.41 12.10
CA VAL A 103 -3.29 3.36 11.80
C VAL A 103 -3.10 2.75 10.42
N PRO A 104 -2.85 3.55 9.38
CA PRO A 104 -2.61 3.07 8.03
C PRO A 104 -1.41 2.14 7.92
N GLY A 105 -1.30 1.42 6.82
CA GLY A 105 -0.09 0.73 6.41
C GLY A 105 0.92 1.67 5.77
N PHE A 106 2.05 1.11 5.40
CA PHE A 106 3.14 1.77 4.69
C PHE A 106 3.74 0.84 3.64
N GLU A 107 4.53 1.40 2.74
CA GLU A 107 5.23 0.57 1.76
C GLU A 107 6.27 -0.30 2.45
N LEU A 108 6.10 -1.61 2.30
CA LEU A 108 7.01 -2.62 2.82
C LEU A 108 7.48 -3.50 1.67
N LEU A 109 8.69 -3.22 1.18
CA LEU A 109 9.34 -3.99 0.13
C LEU A 109 10.16 -5.14 0.74
N PRO A 110 10.47 -6.20 -0.04
CA PRO A 110 11.26 -7.34 0.45
C PRO A 110 12.63 -6.96 1.06
N ASP A 111 13.21 -5.85 0.59
CA ASP A 111 14.52 -5.35 1.06
C ASP A 111 14.42 -4.24 2.11
N THR A 112 13.21 -3.92 2.58
CA THR A 112 13.01 -2.92 3.62
C THR A 112 13.61 -3.41 4.94
N ASP A 113 14.51 -2.63 5.53
CA ASP A 113 14.93 -2.83 6.92
C ASP A 113 13.76 -2.39 7.82
N LEU A 114 12.96 -3.38 8.21
CA LEU A 114 11.75 -3.16 9.02
C LEU A 114 12.10 -2.66 10.42
N ASP A 115 13.24 -3.07 10.99
CA ASP A 115 13.69 -2.62 12.32
C ASP A 115 14.03 -1.14 12.31
N ALA A 116 14.83 -0.70 11.34
CA ALA A 116 15.17 0.71 11.17
C ALA A 116 13.91 1.54 10.84
N ARG A 117 12.99 0.99 10.03
CA ARG A 117 11.73 1.63 9.69
C ARG A 117 10.87 1.88 10.91
N LEU A 118 10.66 0.88 11.76
CA LEU A 118 9.82 0.98 12.98
C LEU A 118 10.50 1.85 14.05
N ALA A 119 11.82 1.78 14.18
CA ALA A 119 12.58 2.68 15.07
C ALA A 119 12.36 4.17 14.70
N GLY A 120 12.31 4.48 13.40
CA GLY A 120 12.01 5.83 12.90
C GLY A 120 10.58 6.31 13.20
N LEU A 121 9.69 5.41 13.60
CA LEU A 121 8.29 5.69 13.95
C LEU A 121 8.01 5.60 15.46
N ALA A 122 9.04 5.67 16.29
CA ALA A 122 8.91 5.62 17.75
C ALA A 122 7.90 6.65 18.33
N PRO A 123 7.81 7.90 17.84
CA PRO A 123 6.80 8.86 18.32
C PRO A 123 5.37 8.40 18.03
N GLU A 124 5.13 7.82 16.87
CA GLU A 124 3.82 7.31 16.45
C GLU A 124 3.43 6.07 17.26
N ILE A 125 4.36 5.16 17.48
CA ILE A 125 4.16 3.96 18.33
C ILE A 125 3.83 4.37 19.77
N ALA A 126 4.53 5.38 20.32
CA ALA A 126 4.22 5.91 21.64
C ALA A 126 2.81 6.55 21.69
N ALA A 127 2.42 7.28 20.64
CA ALA A 127 1.10 7.89 20.54
C ALA A 127 -0.02 6.82 20.44
N ILE A 128 0.19 5.76 19.66
CA ILE A 128 -0.75 4.61 19.58
C ILE A 128 -0.95 3.99 20.97
N ARG A 129 0.15 3.74 21.69
CA ARG A 129 0.10 3.16 23.06
C ARG A 129 -0.66 4.07 24.01
N ALA A 130 -0.43 5.38 23.96
CA ALA A 130 -1.11 6.35 24.80
C ALA A 130 -2.63 6.40 24.54
N GLN A 131 -3.05 6.39 23.28
CA GLN A 131 -4.46 6.35 22.89
C GLN A 131 -5.14 5.05 23.35
N ALA A 132 -4.50 3.91 23.15
CA ALA A 132 -5.03 2.63 23.64
C ALA A 132 -5.18 2.60 25.15
N ALA A 133 -4.21 3.14 25.90
CA ALA A 133 -4.27 3.24 27.36
C ALA A 133 -5.38 4.20 27.83
N ALA A 134 -5.76 5.17 27.03
CA ALA A 134 -6.89 6.09 27.27
C ALA A 134 -8.26 5.47 26.90
N GLY A 135 -8.30 4.21 26.42
CA GLY A 135 -9.55 3.53 26.06
C GLY A 135 -10.01 3.75 24.62
N THR A 136 -9.22 4.41 23.77
CA THR A 136 -9.50 4.56 22.34
C THR A 136 -9.48 3.20 21.65
N ALA A 137 -10.47 2.91 20.81
CA ALA A 137 -10.44 1.75 19.93
C ALA A 137 -9.36 1.95 18.85
N VAL A 138 -8.37 1.04 18.80
CA VAL A 138 -7.25 1.17 17.84
C VAL A 138 -7.43 0.19 16.71
N VAL A 139 -7.25 0.70 15.48
CA VAL A 139 -7.43 -0.07 14.25
C VAL A 139 -6.18 0.03 13.40
N SER A 140 -5.62 -1.08 12.96
CA SER A 140 -4.56 -1.07 11.95
C SER A 140 -5.07 -1.52 10.60
N LEU A 141 -4.59 -0.86 9.56
CA LEU A 141 -4.78 -1.25 8.17
C LEU A 141 -3.51 -1.92 7.66
N CYS A 142 -3.67 -3.04 6.95
CA CYS A 142 -2.57 -3.72 6.28
C CYS A 142 -1.36 -3.95 7.21
N VAL A 143 -0.16 -3.54 6.78
CA VAL A 143 1.09 -3.62 7.56
C VAL A 143 1.18 -2.62 8.72
N GLY A 144 0.20 -1.75 8.91
CA GLY A 144 0.05 -0.95 10.13
C GLY A 144 0.00 -1.79 11.41
N ALA A 145 -0.35 -3.07 11.28
CA ALA A 145 -0.30 -4.05 12.37
C ALA A 145 1.08 -4.17 13.03
N PHE A 146 2.17 -3.88 12.30
CA PHE A 146 3.52 -3.86 12.89
C PHE A 146 3.69 -2.73 13.90
N LEU A 147 3.07 -1.57 13.69
CA LEU A 147 3.10 -0.48 14.67
C LEU A 147 2.33 -0.87 15.94
N LEU A 148 1.21 -1.59 15.79
CA LEU A 148 0.45 -2.10 16.93
C LEU A 148 1.23 -3.18 17.70
N ALA A 149 1.96 -4.04 16.99
CA ALA A 149 2.84 -5.02 17.61
C ALA A 149 3.95 -4.35 18.45
N GLU A 150 4.63 -3.34 17.90
CA GLU A 150 5.64 -2.56 18.61
C GLU A 150 5.05 -1.73 19.78
N ALA A 151 3.78 -1.34 19.67
CA ALA A 151 3.06 -0.72 20.78
C ALA A 151 2.66 -1.73 21.89
N GLY A 152 2.87 -3.05 21.68
CA GLY A 152 2.50 -4.11 22.62
C GLY A 152 1.00 -4.42 22.64
N LEU A 153 0.26 -4.01 21.61
CA LEU A 153 -1.19 -4.14 21.56
C LEU A 153 -1.68 -5.48 21.00
N LEU A 154 -0.80 -6.29 20.42
CA LEU A 154 -1.18 -7.56 19.82
C LEU A 154 -0.89 -8.77 20.71
N ASP A 155 -0.20 -8.58 21.84
CA ASP A 155 0.15 -9.67 22.72
C ASP A 155 -1.08 -10.35 23.31
N ARG A 156 -1.15 -11.71 23.22
CA ARG A 156 -2.27 -12.57 23.60
C ARG A 156 -3.59 -12.23 22.91
N ARG A 157 -3.55 -11.61 21.73
CA ARG A 157 -4.74 -11.27 20.94
C ARG A 157 -4.70 -11.92 19.57
N ARG A 158 -5.90 -12.17 19.04
CA ARG A 158 -6.05 -12.51 17.63
C ARG A 158 -5.81 -11.27 16.79
N ALA A 159 -5.07 -11.42 15.70
CA ALA A 159 -4.75 -10.34 14.78
C ALA A 159 -4.68 -10.85 13.35
N THR A 160 -4.80 -9.94 12.38
CA THR A 160 -4.49 -10.19 10.99
C THR A 160 -3.61 -9.06 10.43
N THR A 161 -3.09 -9.27 9.25
CA THR A 161 -2.39 -8.28 8.43
C THR A 161 -2.46 -8.72 6.98
N SER A 162 -1.80 -8.02 6.06
CA SER A 162 -1.64 -8.53 4.70
C SER A 162 -1.10 -9.96 4.72
N TRP A 163 -1.75 -10.86 3.98
CA TRP A 163 -1.36 -12.28 3.90
C TRP A 163 0.13 -12.47 3.56
N LEU A 164 0.70 -11.55 2.78
CA LEU A 164 2.11 -11.59 2.38
C LEU A 164 3.06 -11.44 3.57
N TYR A 165 2.66 -10.69 4.59
CA TYR A 165 3.48 -10.35 5.75
C TYR A 165 2.99 -11.02 7.06
N ALA A 166 1.99 -11.87 6.99
CA ALA A 166 1.44 -12.54 8.18
C ALA A 166 2.47 -13.42 8.90
N GLY A 167 3.31 -14.13 8.14
CA GLY A 167 4.41 -14.91 8.71
C GLY A 167 5.48 -14.05 9.39
N GLU A 168 5.76 -12.86 8.85
CA GLU A 168 6.68 -11.89 9.49
C GLU A 168 6.09 -11.36 10.80
N LEU A 169 4.81 -10.98 10.80
CA LEU A 169 4.13 -10.51 11.99
C LEU A 169 4.13 -11.57 13.10
N ALA A 170 3.82 -12.84 12.75
CA ALA A 170 3.85 -13.94 13.70
C ALA A 170 5.24 -14.20 14.30
N ARG A 171 6.30 -14.05 13.50
CA ARG A 171 7.68 -14.19 14.00
C ARG A 171 8.07 -13.04 14.95
N ARG A 172 7.62 -11.83 14.66
CA ARG A 172 7.92 -10.62 15.44
C ARG A 172 7.12 -10.53 16.74
N CYS A 173 5.90 -11.00 16.71
CA CYS A 173 4.99 -10.98 17.84
C CYS A 173 4.51 -12.40 18.14
N PRO A 174 5.35 -13.26 18.74
CA PRO A 174 5.02 -14.66 18.99
C PRO A 174 3.89 -14.84 20.00
N GLY A 175 3.54 -13.81 20.76
CA GLY A 175 2.38 -13.78 21.64
C GLY A 175 1.06 -13.53 20.94
N ALA A 176 1.06 -13.09 19.67
CA ALA A 176 -0.15 -12.86 18.90
C ALA A 176 -0.64 -14.13 18.18
N ASP A 177 -1.95 -14.34 18.15
CA ASP A 177 -2.59 -15.37 17.33
C ASP A 177 -2.92 -14.78 15.95
N VAL A 178 -1.96 -14.87 15.03
CA VAL A 178 -2.09 -14.28 13.68
C VAL A 178 -2.97 -15.16 12.79
N ARG A 179 -4.05 -14.57 12.26
CA ARG A 179 -5.09 -15.19 11.43
C ARG A 179 -5.02 -14.66 9.99
N PRO A 180 -4.14 -15.20 9.14
CA PRO A 180 -3.89 -14.67 7.81
C PRO A 180 -5.06 -14.83 6.84
N GLU A 181 -6.03 -15.66 7.15
CA GLU A 181 -7.22 -15.89 6.32
C GLU A 181 -8.29 -14.81 6.46
N HIS A 182 -8.34 -14.09 7.60
CA HIS A 182 -9.38 -13.10 7.87
C HIS A 182 -9.09 -11.73 7.26
N LEU A 183 -10.15 -11.03 6.81
CA LEU A 183 -10.05 -9.63 6.34
C LEU A 183 -10.00 -8.65 7.51
N VAL A 184 -10.80 -8.86 8.53
CA VAL A 184 -10.90 -8.01 9.72
C VAL A 184 -10.95 -8.89 10.95
N VAL A 185 -10.11 -8.61 11.93
CA VAL A 185 -10.08 -9.29 13.23
C VAL A 185 -10.18 -8.24 14.32
N THR A 186 -11.18 -8.36 15.19
CA THR A 186 -11.34 -7.51 16.37
C THR A 186 -11.18 -8.36 17.62
N ASP A 187 -10.33 -7.92 18.52
CA ASP A 187 -10.10 -8.57 19.81
C ASP A 187 -9.77 -7.52 20.89
N ALA A 188 -10.55 -7.50 21.97
CA ALA A 188 -10.36 -6.62 23.12
C ALA A 188 -10.07 -5.15 22.79
N GLY A 189 -10.88 -4.53 21.92
CA GLY A 189 -10.77 -3.11 21.54
C GLY A 189 -9.70 -2.80 20.50
N VAL A 190 -8.95 -3.81 20.04
CA VAL A 190 -7.99 -3.68 18.94
C VAL A 190 -8.56 -4.36 17.70
N THR A 191 -8.56 -3.66 16.59
CA THR A 191 -8.95 -4.22 15.28
C THR A 191 -7.75 -4.21 14.35
N THR A 192 -7.53 -5.29 13.63
CA THR A 192 -6.51 -5.38 12.59
C THR A 192 -7.17 -5.81 11.29
N THR A 193 -6.70 -5.24 10.18
CA THR A 193 -7.23 -5.58 8.85
C THR A 193 -6.17 -6.20 7.94
N ALA A 194 -6.63 -6.94 6.96
CA ALA A 194 -5.82 -7.56 5.92
C ALA A 194 -5.20 -6.53 4.97
N ALA A 195 -4.89 -6.97 3.75
CA ALA A 195 -4.23 -6.13 2.75
C ALA A 195 -5.08 -4.92 2.34
N PHE A 196 -4.42 -3.90 1.93
CA PHE A 196 -4.79 -2.58 1.43
C PHE A 196 -6.31 -2.28 1.35
N SER A 197 -7.04 -2.96 0.45
CA SER A 197 -8.48 -2.70 0.25
C SER A 197 -9.36 -3.16 1.42
N ALA A 198 -8.83 -3.91 2.39
CA ALA A 198 -9.56 -4.30 3.59
C ALA A 198 -9.91 -3.10 4.50
N MET A 199 -9.34 -1.93 4.23
CA MET A 199 -9.78 -0.67 4.84
C MET A 199 -11.26 -0.38 4.60
N TYR A 200 -11.77 -0.75 3.42
CA TYR A 200 -13.19 -0.56 3.09
C TYR A 200 -14.09 -1.57 3.82
N ASP A 201 -13.62 -2.81 4.02
CA ASP A 201 -14.35 -3.80 4.83
C ASP A 201 -14.50 -3.32 6.28
N PHE A 202 -13.41 -2.77 6.85
CA PHE A 202 -13.45 -2.13 8.16
C PHE A 202 -14.37 -0.91 8.18
N ALA A 203 -14.26 0.00 7.20
CA ALA A 203 -15.08 1.20 7.16
C ALA A 203 -16.57 0.88 7.04
N LEU A 204 -16.94 -0.12 6.21
CA LEU A 204 -18.32 -0.59 6.09
C LEU A 204 -18.82 -1.24 7.38
N ASP A 205 -17.97 -1.96 8.11
CA ASP A 205 -18.32 -2.51 9.42
C ASP A 205 -18.52 -1.40 10.46
N LEU A 206 -17.70 -0.37 10.46
CA LEU A 206 -17.85 0.82 11.31
C LEU A 206 -19.15 1.56 10.98
N ILE A 207 -19.45 1.78 9.69
CA ILE A 207 -20.70 2.39 9.22
C ILE A 207 -21.91 1.54 9.65
N ARG A 208 -21.82 0.21 9.53
CA ARG A 208 -22.89 -0.71 9.93
C ARG A 208 -23.20 -0.59 11.42
N ARG A 209 -22.16 -0.49 12.25
CA ARG A 209 -22.31 -0.32 13.71
C ARG A 209 -22.88 1.05 14.09
N HIS A 210 -22.53 2.11 13.37
CA HIS A 210 -22.91 3.48 13.72
C HIS A 210 -24.23 3.92 13.07
N HIS A 211 -24.45 3.56 11.81
CA HIS A 211 -25.62 3.98 11.00
C HIS A 211 -26.57 2.84 10.62
N GLY A 212 -26.23 1.61 10.93
CA GLY A 212 -27.02 0.44 10.61
C GLY A 212 -26.76 -0.15 9.21
N ALA A 213 -27.28 -1.36 8.99
CA ALA A 213 -26.99 -2.18 7.81
C ALA A 213 -27.51 -1.55 6.48
N ARG A 214 -28.59 -0.77 6.53
CA ARG A 214 -29.14 -0.11 5.34
C ARG A 214 -28.16 0.92 4.78
N VAL A 215 -27.65 1.80 5.63
CA VAL A 215 -26.68 2.84 5.24
C VAL A 215 -25.39 2.19 4.73
N ALA A 216 -24.85 1.20 5.44
CA ALA A 216 -23.65 0.49 5.02
C ALA A 216 -23.78 -0.13 3.62
N ARG A 217 -24.87 -0.85 3.34
CA ARG A 217 -25.12 -1.44 2.01
C ARG A 217 -25.32 -0.40 0.92
N THR A 218 -26.00 0.70 1.20
CA THR A 218 -26.18 1.77 0.22
C THR A 218 -24.84 2.43 -0.09
N THR A 219 -24.04 2.73 0.92
CA THR A 219 -22.69 3.29 0.76
C THR A 219 -21.78 2.36 -0.05
N ALA A 220 -21.80 1.05 0.24
CA ALA A 220 -21.03 0.05 -0.51
C ALA A 220 -21.40 0.06 -2.01
N ARG A 221 -22.70 0.13 -2.35
CA ARG A 221 -23.18 0.20 -3.74
C ARG A 221 -22.73 1.47 -4.45
N LEU A 222 -22.82 2.62 -3.79
CA LEU A 222 -22.38 3.90 -4.36
C LEU A 222 -20.88 3.93 -4.59
N ALA A 223 -20.11 3.34 -3.68
CA ALA A 223 -18.64 3.26 -3.76
C ALA A 223 -18.15 2.11 -4.64
N LEU A 224 -19.03 1.25 -5.17
CA LEU A 224 -18.68 0.01 -5.89
C LEU A 224 -17.76 -0.91 -5.08
N VAL A 225 -17.96 -0.95 -3.77
CA VAL A 225 -17.21 -1.82 -2.85
C VAL A 225 -18.03 -3.07 -2.56
N ASP A 226 -17.40 -4.24 -2.64
CA ASP A 226 -18.02 -5.51 -2.26
C ASP A 226 -18.16 -5.58 -0.73
N ASP A 227 -19.38 -5.69 -0.21
CA ASP A 227 -19.69 -5.75 1.21
C ASP A 227 -19.86 -7.19 1.75
N ALA A 228 -19.60 -8.19 0.90
CA ALA A 228 -19.76 -9.61 1.20
C ALA A 228 -18.43 -10.35 1.42
N ARG A 229 -17.29 -9.69 1.24
CA ARG A 229 -15.97 -10.32 1.45
C ARG A 229 -15.75 -10.68 2.93
N THR A 230 -15.28 -11.89 3.18
CA THR A 230 -14.98 -12.37 4.55
C THR A 230 -13.54 -12.86 4.71
N SER A 231 -12.83 -13.08 3.60
CA SER A 231 -11.50 -13.70 3.61
C SER A 231 -10.60 -13.10 2.54
N GLN A 232 -9.29 -13.00 2.86
CA GLN A 232 -8.26 -12.70 1.87
C GLN A 232 -7.67 -13.96 1.18
N THR A 233 -8.09 -15.16 1.59
CA THR A 233 -7.59 -16.44 1.05
C THR A 233 -7.66 -16.53 -0.49
N PRO A 234 -8.72 -16.06 -1.18
CA PRO A 234 -8.77 -16.10 -2.64
C PRO A 234 -7.70 -15.26 -3.35
N TYR A 235 -7.06 -14.33 -2.63
CA TYR A 235 -6.02 -13.46 -3.17
C TYR A 235 -4.60 -13.93 -2.86
N VAL A 236 -4.45 -15.02 -2.09
CA VAL A 236 -3.14 -15.56 -1.72
C VAL A 236 -2.48 -16.21 -2.93
N ASP A 237 -1.33 -15.69 -3.33
CA ASP A 237 -0.45 -16.36 -4.27
C ASP A 237 0.72 -17.02 -3.53
N PRO A 238 0.76 -18.36 -3.41
CA PRO A 238 1.82 -19.06 -2.69
C PRO A 238 3.23 -18.79 -3.24
N ARG A 239 3.34 -18.36 -4.51
CA ARG A 239 4.63 -18.05 -5.15
C ARG A 239 5.24 -16.76 -4.60
N LEU A 240 4.43 -15.87 -4.03
CA LEU A 240 4.87 -14.61 -3.44
C LEU A 240 5.21 -14.77 -1.96
N LEU A 241 4.75 -15.85 -1.31
CA LEU A 241 5.08 -16.10 0.09
C LEU A 241 6.57 -16.42 0.26
N PRO A 242 7.22 -15.89 1.31
CA PRO A 242 8.55 -16.32 1.70
C PRO A 242 8.55 -17.85 1.92
N GLN A 243 9.42 -18.56 1.23
CA GLN A 243 9.56 -19.99 1.39
C GLN A 243 10.47 -20.26 2.60
N PRO A 244 9.99 -20.84 3.71
CA PRO A 244 10.86 -21.21 4.83
C PRO A 244 12.03 -22.08 4.35
N GLY A 245 13.25 -21.74 4.77
CA GLY A 245 14.45 -22.46 4.35
C GLY A 245 15.04 -22.05 2.99
N ARG A 246 14.42 -21.09 2.27
CA ARG A 246 14.92 -20.61 0.97
C ARG A 246 15.42 -19.16 1.01
N GLU A 247 15.60 -18.56 2.18
CA GLU A 247 16.03 -17.16 2.32
C GLU A 247 17.39 -16.88 1.67
N PHE A 248 18.31 -17.84 1.70
CA PHE A 248 19.61 -17.68 1.05
C PHE A 248 19.48 -17.55 -0.46
N SER A 249 18.78 -18.48 -1.10
CA SER A 249 18.56 -18.44 -2.55
C SER A 249 17.76 -17.22 -2.99
N GLN A 250 16.78 -16.79 -2.21
CA GLN A 250 16.01 -15.58 -2.49
C GLN A 250 16.89 -14.33 -2.50
N ARG A 251 17.79 -14.18 -1.52
CA ARG A 251 18.76 -13.07 -1.51
C ARG A 251 19.72 -13.13 -2.71
N VAL A 252 20.15 -14.33 -3.10
CA VAL A 252 20.98 -14.52 -4.29
C VAL A 252 20.21 -14.14 -5.55
N MET A 253 18.95 -14.57 -5.69
CA MET A 253 18.09 -14.25 -6.83
C MET A 253 17.88 -12.74 -6.95
N ARG A 254 17.54 -12.06 -5.85
CA ARG A 254 17.40 -10.58 -5.84
C ARG A 254 18.67 -9.88 -6.30
N ARG A 255 19.83 -10.31 -5.80
CA ARG A 255 21.12 -9.74 -6.22
C ARG A 255 21.35 -9.89 -7.73
N LEU A 256 21.02 -11.05 -8.29
CA LEU A 256 21.14 -11.32 -9.74
C LEU A 256 20.13 -10.49 -10.56
N ASP A 257 18.90 -10.35 -10.07
CA ASP A 257 17.85 -9.60 -10.77
C ASP A 257 18.11 -8.07 -10.73
N GLN A 258 18.68 -7.54 -9.65
CA GLN A 258 19.12 -6.15 -9.56
C GLN A 258 20.31 -5.82 -10.47
N ASN A 259 21.17 -6.81 -10.74
CA ASN A 259 22.38 -6.65 -11.55
C ASN A 259 22.29 -7.46 -12.86
N LEU A 260 21.17 -7.38 -13.52
CA LEU A 260 20.80 -8.24 -14.66
C LEU A 260 21.76 -8.13 -15.85
N THR A 261 22.33 -6.93 -16.06
CA THR A 261 23.24 -6.62 -17.17
C THR A 261 24.70 -6.99 -16.89
N ASP A 262 25.05 -7.20 -15.62
CA ASP A 262 26.41 -7.44 -15.22
C ASP A 262 26.92 -8.80 -15.74
N ARG A 263 28.22 -8.87 -15.97
CA ARG A 263 28.85 -10.15 -16.31
C ARG A 263 28.69 -11.11 -15.12
N TYR A 264 28.19 -12.30 -15.40
CA TYR A 264 28.10 -13.34 -14.37
C TYR A 264 29.47 -13.75 -13.89
N ASP A 265 29.74 -13.54 -12.60
CA ASP A 265 30.94 -13.97 -11.89
C ASP A 265 30.54 -14.70 -10.62
N LEU A 266 30.75 -16.02 -10.62
CA LEU A 266 30.37 -16.88 -9.49
C LEU A 266 31.21 -16.59 -8.25
N ALA A 267 32.50 -16.23 -8.41
CA ALA A 267 33.38 -15.96 -7.29
C ALA A 267 32.99 -14.65 -6.60
N ALA A 268 32.74 -13.59 -7.38
CA ALA A 268 32.24 -12.32 -6.86
C ALA A 268 30.86 -12.47 -6.20
N LEU A 269 29.97 -13.26 -6.81
CA LEU A 269 28.65 -13.54 -6.22
C LEU A 269 28.80 -14.26 -4.87
N ALA A 270 29.63 -15.30 -4.79
CA ALA A 270 29.87 -16.06 -3.55
C ALA A 270 30.51 -15.19 -2.46
N GLY A 271 31.46 -14.32 -2.84
CA GLY A 271 32.06 -13.35 -1.95
C GLY A 271 31.07 -12.38 -1.31
N ALA A 272 30.10 -11.90 -2.10
CA ALA A 272 29.04 -11.01 -1.60
C ALA A 272 28.16 -11.66 -0.52
N PHE A 273 28.05 -12.99 -0.53
CA PHE A 273 27.32 -13.77 0.48
C PHE A 273 28.20 -14.42 1.53
N ARG A 274 29.51 -14.11 1.54
CA ARG A 274 30.51 -14.66 2.46
C ARG A 274 30.53 -16.18 2.52
N VAL A 275 30.38 -16.84 1.37
CA VAL A 275 30.44 -18.29 1.21
C VAL A 275 31.40 -18.68 0.08
N SER A 276 31.84 -19.96 0.05
CA SER A 276 32.60 -20.46 -1.09
C SER A 276 31.68 -20.65 -2.33
N PRO A 277 32.22 -20.56 -3.57
CA PRO A 277 31.46 -20.85 -4.80
C PRO A 277 30.74 -22.21 -4.75
N ARG A 278 31.39 -23.25 -4.24
CA ARG A 278 30.82 -24.58 -4.05
C ARG A 278 29.63 -24.57 -3.10
N THR A 279 29.74 -23.87 -1.99
CA THR A 279 28.65 -23.73 -0.99
C THR A 279 27.45 -23.00 -1.58
N LEU A 280 27.72 -21.90 -2.33
CA LEU A 280 26.66 -21.13 -3.00
C LEU A 280 25.89 -22.00 -3.98
N LEU A 281 26.60 -22.69 -4.90
CA LEU A 281 25.97 -23.55 -5.90
C LEU A 281 25.14 -24.66 -5.24
N ARG A 282 25.70 -25.34 -4.24
CA ARG A 282 25.01 -26.45 -3.56
C ARG A 282 23.73 -25.95 -2.87
N ARG A 283 23.85 -24.94 -1.99
CA ARG A 283 22.68 -24.40 -1.27
C ARG A 283 21.62 -23.84 -2.21
N PHE A 284 22.04 -23.09 -3.23
CA PHE A 284 21.09 -22.53 -4.20
C PHE A 284 20.36 -23.65 -4.97
N ALA A 285 21.05 -24.70 -5.39
CA ALA A 285 20.45 -25.83 -6.07
C ALA A 285 19.54 -26.66 -5.15
N GLU A 286 19.93 -26.87 -3.90
CA GLU A 286 19.10 -27.55 -2.89
C GLU A 286 17.80 -26.79 -2.62
N GLU A 287 17.87 -25.44 -2.55
CA GLU A 287 16.71 -24.59 -2.25
C GLU A 287 15.81 -24.34 -3.48
N THR A 288 16.36 -24.38 -4.72
CA THR A 288 15.63 -23.91 -5.93
C THR A 288 15.49 -24.96 -7.05
N GLY A 289 16.27 -26.03 -6.99
CA GLY A 289 16.31 -27.06 -8.04
C GLY A 289 17.13 -26.69 -9.29
N HIS A 290 17.76 -25.50 -9.33
CA HIS A 290 18.55 -25.03 -10.48
C HIS A 290 19.76 -24.20 -10.05
N SER A 291 20.62 -23.80 -11.00
CA SER A 291 21.80 -22.99 -10.71
C SER A 291 21.51 -21.49 -10.69
N PRO A 292 22.35 -20.65 -9.99
CA PRO A 292 22.23 -19.19 -10.07
C PRO A 292 22.36 -18.65 -11.50
N LEU A 293 23.20 -19.24 -12.34
CA LEU A 293 23.33 -18.88 -13.75
C LEU A 293 22.04 -19.15 -14.53
N ALA A 294 21.40 -20.30 -14.30
CA ALA A 294 20.12 -20.61 -14.92
C ALA A 294 19.03 -19.63 -14.52
N HIS A 295 19.00 -19.20 -13.24
CA HIS A 295 18.10 -18.13 -12.79
C HIS A 295 18.35 -16.82 -13.54
N LEU A 296 19.62 -16.36 -13.60
CA LEU A 296 19.98 -15.12 -14.31
C LEU A 296 19.59 -15.19 -15.78
N GLN A 297 19.84 -16.32 -16.46
CA GLN A 297 19.45 -16.50 -17.86
C GLN A 297 17.93 -16.40 -18.05
N ALA A 298 17.16 -17.06 -17.19
CA ALA A 298 15.70 -16.98 -17.23
C ALA A 298 15.19 -15.55 -16.98
N SER A 299 15.78 -14.81 -16.04
CA SER A 299 15.44 -13.41 -15.76
C SER A 299 15.75 -12.49 -16.94
N ARG A 300 16.91 -12.67 -17.58
CA ARG A 300 17.30 -11.95 -18.81
C ARG A 300 16.31 -12.22 -19.96
N VAL A 301 15.90 -13.45 -20.14
CA VAL A 301 14.91 -13.83 -21.17
C VAL A 301 13.54 -13.19 -20.87
N ARG A 302 13.09 -13.22 -19.63
CA ARG A 302 11.83 -12.52 -19.22
C ARG A 302 11.88 -11.02 -19.55
N ARG A 303 12.98 -10.36 -19.21
CA ARG A 303 13.16 -8.94 -19.53
C ARG A 303 13.23 -8.68 -21.02
N ALA A 304 13.92 -9.56 -21.78
CA ALA A 304 13.99 -9.46 -23.23
C ALA A 304 12.63 -9.64 -23.90
N ARG A 305 11.81 -10.59 -23.44
CA ARG A 305 10.42 -10.76 -23.91
C ARG A 305 9.65 -9.46 -23.76
N HIS A 306 9.66 -8.88 -22.58
CA HIS A 306 8.98 -7.62 -22.32
C HIS A 306 9.45 -6.49 -23.26
N LEU A 307 10.77 -6.36 -23.48
CA LEU A 307 11.30 -5.34 -24.41
C LEU A 307 10.92 -5.61 -25.85
N LEU A 308 10.87 -6.88 -26.28
CA LEU A 308 10.45 -7.25 -27.63
C LEU A 308 8.95 -7.01 -27.86
N GLU A 309 8.14 -7.15 -26.83
CA GLU A 309 6.67 -6.98 -26.87
C GLU A 309 6.25 -5.50 -26.81
N THR A 310 7.06 -4.64 -26.14
CA THR A 310 6.64 -3.26 -25.79
C THR A 310 7.48 -2.16 -26.42
N THR A 311 8.55 -2.50 -27.15
CA THR A 311 9.45 -1.49 -27.76
C THR A 311 9.90 -1.88 -29.16
N ASP A 312 10.23 -0.88 -29.99
CA ASP A 312 10.78 -1.04 -31.33
C ASP A 312 12.31 -1.21 -31.36
N ARG A 313 12.96 -1.43 -30.21
CA ARG A 313 14.43 -1.64 -30.15
C ARG A 313 14.86 -2.78 -31.02
N THR A 314 15.99 -2.64 -31.71
CA THR A 314 16.56 -3.76 -32.49
C THR A 314 16.86 -4.96 -31.61
N VAL A 315 16.90 -6.16 -32.16
CA VAL A 315 17.25 -7.38 -31.40
C VAL A 315 18.63 -7.24 -30.75
N ALA A 316 19.60 -6.60 -31.44
CA ALA A 316 20.91 -6.31 -30.87
C ALA A 316 20.83 -5.36 -29.68
N ALA A 317 20.02 -4.30 -29.76
CA ALA A 317 19.80 -3.38 -28.64
C ALA A 317 19.09 -4.06 -27.45
N VAL A 318 18.16 -4.99 -27.70
CA VAL A 318 17.53 -5.80 -26.64
C VAL A 318 18.56 -6.74 -25.99
N ALA A 319 19.41 -7.41 -26.77
CA ALA A 319 20.47 -8.26 -26.28
C ALA A 319 21.41 -7.48 -25.32
N ALA A 320 21.87 -6.30 -25.75
CA ALA A 320 22.72 -5.43 -24.93
C ALA A 320 21.99 -4.97 -23.65
N ALA A 321 20.72 -4.60 -23.74
CA ALA A 321 19.90 -4.15 -22.60
C ALA A 321 19.64 -5.24 -21.54
N VAL A 322 19.86 -6.51 -21.89
CA VAL A 322 19.76 -7.63 -20.95
C VAL A 322 21.11 -8.28 -20.65
N GLY A 323 22.23 -7.61 -20.97
CA GLY A 323 23.58 -8.02 -20.57
C GLY A 323 24.25 -9.05 -21.49
N TYR A 324 23.89 -9.10 -22.79
CA TYR A 324 24.59 -9.89 -23.81
C TYR A 324 25.34 -8.99 -24.77
N GLN A 325 26.64 -9.17 -24.85
CA GLN A 325 27.48 -8.46 -25.82
C GLN A 325 27.36 -9.04 -27.25
N ASP A 326 27.15 -10.35 -27.36
CA ASP A 326 26.95 -11.03 -28.64
C ASP A 326 25.47 -11.35 -28.86
N PRO A 327 24.84 -10.74 -29.90
CA PRO A 327 23.45 -11.01 -30.26
C PRO A 327 23.17 -12.45 -30.67
N GLY A 328 24.18 -13.20 -31.20
CA GLY A 328 24.05 -14.60 -31.59
C GLY A 328 23.87 -15.51 -30.39
N THR A 329 24.72 -15.35 -29.37
CA THR A 329 24.59 -16.05 -28.08
C THR A 329 23.25 -15.74 -27.41
N PHE A 330 22.81 -14.50 -27.42
CA PHE A 330 21.49 -14.12 -26.93
C PHE A 330 20.37 -14.84 -27.69
N ALA A 331 20.41 -14.82 -29.05
CA ALA A 331 19.35 -15.40 -29.87
C ALA A 331 19.22 -16.90 -29.65
N ALA A 332 20.35 -17.63 -29.51
CA ALA A 332 20.36 -19.04 -29.22
C ALA A 332 19.75 -19.37 -27.85
N LEU A 333 20.14 -18.61 -26.83
CA LEU A 333 19.55 -18.77 -25.48
C LEU A 333 18.06 -18.44 -25.47
N PHE A 334 17.67 -17.34 -26.07
CA PHE A 334 16.27 -16.91 -26.14
C PHE A 334 15.40 -17.96 -26.83
N ALA A 335 15.87 -18.51 -27.96
CA ALA A 335 15.15 -19.57 -28.68
C ALA A 335 15.01 -20.85 -27.84
N ARG A 336 16.05 -21.23 -27.10
CA ARG A 336 15.99 -22.36 -26.17
C ARG A 336 14.94 -22.21 -25.09
N HIS A 337 14.74 -20.97 -24.57
CA HIS A 337 13.77 -20.68 -23.49
C HIS A 337 12.35 -20.43 -23.98
N THR A 338 12.17 -19.95 -25.21
CA THR A 338 10.86 -19.48 -25.71
C THR A 338 10.31 -20.31 -26.87
N GLY A 339 11.13 -21.18 -27.47
CA GLY A 339 10.80 -21.90 -28.68
C GLY A 339 10.89 -21.05 -29.97
N HIS A 340 11.17 -19.75 -29.87
CA HIS A 340 11.19 -18.80 -31.00
C HIS A 340 12.47 -17.98 -31.03
N ARG A 341 12.99 -17.70 -32.23
CA ARG A 341 14.04 -16.68 -32.38
C ARG A 341 13.48 -15.29 -31.98
N PRO A 342 14.29 -14.35 -31.44
CA PRO A 342 13.81 -13.04 -30.99
C PRO A 342 13.02 -12.25 -32.03
N SER A 343 13.42 -12.28 -33.31
CA SER A 343 12.70 -11.61 -34.40
C SER A 343 11.33 -12.23 -34.68
N ALA A 344 11.25 -13.56 -34.70
CA ALA A 344 9.99 -14.29 -34.88
C ALA A 344 9.07 -14.10 -33.66
N TYR A 345 9.63 -14.09 -32.45
CA TYR A 345 8.90 -13.79 -31.23
C TYR A 345 8.27 -12.38 -31.29
N ARG A 346 9.05 -11.37 -31.69
CA ARG A 346 8.53 -10.02 -31.89
C ARG A 346 7.39 -10.01 -32.91
N ALA A 347 7.57 -10.61 -34.08
CA ALA A 347 6.52 -10.64 -35.10
C ALA A 347 5.20 -11.23 -34.60
N ALA A 348 5.28 -12.20 -33.69
CA ALA A 348 4.10 -12.86 -33.13
C ALA A 348 3.46 -12.10 -31.94
N PHE A 349 4.24 -11.38 -31.14
CA PHE A 349 3.79 -10.87 -29.84
C PHE A 349 3.98 -9.35 -29.64
N HIS A 350 4.56 -8.62 -30.60
CA HIS A 350 4.73 -7.17 -30.48
C HIS A 350 3.36 -6.49 -30.45
N ARG A 351 3.07 -5.81 -29.37
CA ARG A 351 1.89 -4.96 -29.24
C ARG A 351 2.18 -3.64 -29.96
N THR A 352 1.79 -3.53 -31.22
CA THR A 352 1.66 -2.19 -31.82
C THR A 352 0.70 -1.42 -30.96
N ALA A 353 1.12 -0.25 -30.47
CA ALA A 353 0.21 0.68 -29.83
C ALA A 353 -0.98 0.87 -30.79
N ARG A 354 -2.15 0.41 -30.40
CA ARG A 354 -3.37 0.68 -31.15
C ARG A 354 -3.42 2.21 -31.28
N PRO A 355 -3.49 2.78 -32.48
CA PRO A 355 -3.72 4.21 -32.58
C PRO A 355 -4.95 4.51 -31.74
N SER A 356 -4.82 5.45 -30.80
CA SER A 356 -5.97 5.97 -30.05
C SER A 356 -7.02 6.36 -31.08
N ALA A 357 -8.19 5.74 -31.00
CA ALA A 357 -9.32 6.14 -31.81
C ALA A 357 -9.49 7.66 -31.62
N PRO A 358 -9.74 8.44 -32.71
CA PRO A 358 -9.99 9.85 -32.56
C PRO A 358 -11.13 10.04 -31.56
N ASP A 359 -10.89 10.95 -30.64
CA ASP A 359 -11.79 11.35 -29.56
C ASP A 359 -13.19 11.60 -30.16
N ALA A 360 -14.08 10.62 -30.03
CA ALA A 360 -15.48 10.81 -30.32
C ALA A 360 -16.02 11.66 -29.17
N GLY A 361 -16.05 12.98 -29.42
CA GLY A 361 -16.51 13.97 -28.48
C GLY A 361 -17.79 13.52 -27.80
N ILE A 362 -17.78 13.52 -26.48
CA ILE A 362 -18.96 13.30 -25.65
C ILE A 362 -19.96 14.41 -26.01
N PRO A 363 -21.16 14.10 -26.52
CA PRO A 363 -22.16 15.12 -26.78
C PRO A 363 -22.49 15.80 -25.46
N SER A 364 -22.33 17.13 -25.40
CA SER A 364 -22.81 17.93 -24.27
C SER A 364 -24.33 17.79 -24.15
N ALA A 365 -24.77 17.14 -23.09
CA ALA A 365 -26.16 17.16 -22.69
C ALA A 365 -26.47 18.56 -22.17
N SER A 366 -27.23 19.34 -22.94
CA SER A 366 -27.88 20.56 -22.49
C SER A 366 -29.11 20.17 -21.65
N VAL A 367 -29.09 20.55 -20.37
CA VAL A 367 -30.31 20.82 -19.56
C VAL A 367 -30.03 22.07 -18.74
#